data_3b17bcedc4700764185a7c718f463b23
#
_entry.id   3b17bcedc4700764185a7c718f463b23
#
_cell.length_a   1.000
_cell.length_b   1.000
_cell.length_c   1.000
_cell.angle_alpha   90.00
_cell.angle_beta   90.00
_cell.angle_gamma   90.00
#
_symmetry.space_group_name_H-M   'P 1'
#
loop_
_entity.id
_entity.type
_entity.pdbx_description
1 polymer ?
#
loop_
_entity_poly.entity_id
_entity_poly.type
_entity_poly.pdbx_seq_one_letter_code
_entity_poly.pdbx_strand_id
1 'polypeptide(L)'
;MAEKPLTLAEKVWRDHVVKQGDNGEPDLIFIDFQLLHEVTSPQAFDGLRMAGRSLRHPELHLATEDHNVPTEGITSGNLLEIAEPTSRTQVATLRKNCEEFGVTLHPMGDIQQGIVHTVGPQLGITQPGMTIVCGDSHTSTHGAFGSIAMGIGTSEVEHVMATQTLSLKPFKTMAVEITGTLKPGVTSKDIILAIIAKIGTGGGQGHVIEYRGEAIRNLSMEARMTICNMSIEAGARAGMIAPDEKTFEYIKGREYAPKGEDWDAALEYWKTLPTDEDAEFDTVVTLDADELTPFVTWGTNPGQGVPLGATVPSPEDARDDVDRAAIEKALAYMDLEPGTPLRDVAIDTVFLGSCTNARIEDLRAAADVVRGRTIAEGTRMMVVPSSTMVREQAEEEGLDQVFRDFGAEWRTA
;
A
#
# COMPACT_ATOMS: atom_id res chain seq x y z
N MET A 1 35.62 17.31 5.71
CA MET A 1 34.93 17.28 4.41
C MET A 1 33.47 17.45 4.72
N ALA A 2 32.71 18.27 4.01
CA ALA A 2 31.26 18.32 4.19
C ALA A 2 30.71 16.92 3.87
N GLU A 3 29.76 16.43 4.66
CA GLU A 3 29.07 15.18 4.35
C GLU A 3 28.34 15.32 3.01
N LYS A 4 28.30 14.25 2.21
CA LYS A 4 27.55 14.21 0.97
C LYS A 4 26.07 14.43 1.27
N PRO A 5 25.36 15.33 0.54
CA PRO A 5 23.91 15.43 0.67
C PRO A 5 23.23 14.10 0.35
N LEU A 6 22.21 13.74 1.12
CA LEU A 6 21.55 12.45 1.04
C LEU A 6 20.05 12.62 0.76
N THR A 7 19.50 11.71 -0.04
CA THR A 7 18.05 11.54 -0.20
C THR A 7 17.42 10.92 1.05
N LEU A 8 16.12 11.04 1.20
CA LEU A 8 15.36 10.39 2.29
C LEU A 8 15.70 8.90 2.38
N ALA A 9 15.68 8.19 1.26
CA ALA A 9 15.98 6.76 1.22
C ALA A 9 17.43 6.45 1.64
N GLU A 10 18.42 7.25 1.22
CA GLU A 10 19.83 7.09 1.62
C GLU A 10 20.01 7.35 3.13
N LYS A 11 19.29 8.32 3.72
CA LYS A 11 19.35 8.58 5.17
C LYS A 11 18.81 7.40 5.96
N VAL A 12 17.61 6.92 5.63
CA VAL A 12 17.03 5.75 6.32
C VAL A 12 17.89 4.52 6.13
N TRP A 13 18.42 4.28 4.92
CA TRP A 13 19.34 3.15 4.68
C TRP A 13 20.58 3.25 5.57
N ARG A 14 21.28 4.38 5.55
CA ARG A 14 22.50 4.60 6.36
C ARG A 14 22.28 4.31 7.83
N ASP A 15 21.17 4.75 8.38
CA ASP A 15 20.86 4.64 9.79
C ASP A 15 20.53 3.18 10.22
N HIS A 16 20.28 2.29 9.23
CA HIS A 16 19.94 0.87 9.46
C HIS A 16 21.05 -0.12 9.06
N VAL A 17 22.17 0.35 8.52
CA VAL A 17 23.28 -0.55 8.16
C VAL A 17 23.93 -1.11 9.42
N VAL A 18 23.73 -2.40 9.67
CA VAL A 18 24.39 -3.15 10.75
C VAL A 18 25.81 -3.54 10.36
N LYS A 19 25.97 -3.93 9.09
CA LYS A 19 27.26 -4.28 8.50
C LYS A 19 27.26 -3.91 7.02
N GLN A 20 28.20 -3.11 6.61
CA GLN A 20 28.42 -2.79 5.21
C GLN A 20 29.03 -3.98 4.47
N GLY A 21 28.51 -4.27 3.25
CA GLY A 21 29.07 -5.29 2.38
C GLY A 21 30.39 -4.85 1.76
N ASP A 22 31.33 -5.80 1.63
CA ASP A 22 32.60 -5.56 1.01
C ASP A 22 32.56 -5.92 -0.49
N ASN A 23 33.26 -5.14 -1.34
CA ASN A 23 33.44 -5.46 -2.77
C ASN A 23 32.14 -5.71 -3.58
N GLY A 24 31.06 -5.00 -3.24
CA GLY A 24 29.76 -5.10 -3.92
C GLY A 24 28.87 -6.23 -3.40
N GLU A 25 29.22 -6.82 -2.28
CA GLU A 25 28.31 -7.66 -1.52
C GLU A 25 27.16 -6.83 -0.95
N PRO A 26 26.02 -7.46 -0.61
CA PRO A 26 24.91 -6.77 0.04
C PRO A 26 25.28 -6.26 1.43
N ASP A 27 24.68 -5.13 1.82
CA ASP A 27 24.68 -4.66 3.21
C ASP A 27 23.75 -5.51 4.07
N LEU A 28 24.06 -5.64 5.34
CA LEU A 28 23.15 -6.20 6.34
C LEU A 28 22.37 -5.07 6.98
N ILE A 29 21.07 -5.03 6.76
CA ILE A 29 20.16 -3.97 7.21
C ILE A 29 19.33 -4.46 8.37
N PHE A 30 19.23 -3.66 9.44
CA PHE A 30 18.31 -3.89 10.55
C PHE A 30 16.86 -3.63 10.07
N ILE A 31 15.91 -4.42 10.54
CA ILE A 31 14.48 -4.27 10.25
C ILE A 31 13.77 -3.90 11.54
N ASP A 32 13.18 -2.70 11.57
CA ASP A 32 12.51 -2.19 12.78
C ASP A 32 11.21 -2.92 13.06
N PHE A 33 10.44 -3.28 12.02
CA PHE A 33 9.16 -3.93 12.21
C PHE A 33 8.80 -4.90 11.07
N GLN A 34 8.20 -6.03 11.42
CA GLN A 34 7.67 -7.00 10.48
C GLN A 34 6.19 -7.22 10.69
N LEU A 35 5.42 -7.00 9.63
CA LEU A 35 4.00 -7.33 9.57
C LEU A 35 3.80 -8.73 8.99
N LEU A 36 2.80 -9.45 9.51
CA LEU A 36 2.53 -10.84 9.16
C LEU A 36 1.04 -11.03 8.85
N HIS A 37 0.76 -11.97 7.95
CA HIS A 37 -0.59 -12.45 7.67
C HIS A 37 -0.57 -13.94 7.30
N GLU A 38 -1.73 -14.56 7.13
CA GLU A 38 -1.89 -16.01 7.02
C GLU A 38 -1.35 -16.64 5.73
N VAL A 39 -1.08 -15.85 4.66
CA VAL A 39 -0.66 -16.41 3.36
C VAL A 39 0.82 -16.72 3.31
N THR A 40 1.68 -15.79 3.75
CA THR A 40 3.14 -15.87 3.54
C THR A 40 3.92 -16.29 4.80
N SER A 41 3.27 -16.29 5.97
CA SER A 41 3.93 -16.62 7.24
C SER A 41 4.02 -18.11 7.60
N PRO A 42 3.11 -19.01 7.17
CA PRO A 42 3.11 -20.40 7.66
C PRO A 42 4.44 -21.13 7.43
N GLN A 43 5.00 -21.02 6.23
CA GLN A 43 6.27 -21.67 5.90
C GLN A 43 7.47 -21.06 6.63
N ALA A 44 7.42 -19.75 6.92
CA ALA A 44 8.45 -19.07 7.70
C ALA A 44 8.48 -19.59 9.16
N PHE A 45 7.31 -19.73 9.78
CA PHE A 45 7.20 -20.35 11.11
C PHE A 45 7.64 -21.82 11.12
N ASP A 46 7.32 -22.59 10.09
CA ASP A 46 7.78 -23.97 9.94
C ASP A 46 9.30 -24.05 9.81
N GLY A 47 9.92 -23.16 9.05
CA GLY A 47 11.36 -23.06 8.93
C GLY A 47 12.05 -22.81 10.29
N LEU A 48 11.54 -21.85 11.08
CA LEU A 48 12.03 -21.61 12.45
C LEU A 48 11.91 -22.86 13.33
N ARG A 49 10.76 -23.52 13.28
CA ARG A 49 10.49 -24.76 14.06
C ARG A 49 11.45 -25.87 13.70
N MET A 50 11.66 -26.14 12.40
CA MET A 50 12.60 -27.16 11.92
C MET A 50 14.04 -26.84 12.29
N ALA A 51 14.41 -25.54 12.32
CA ALA A 51 15.74 -25.09 12.73
C ALA A 51 15.93 -25.02 14.25
N GLY A 52 14.87 -25.26 15.04
CA GLY A 52 14.89 -25.11 16.50
C GLY A 52 15.13 -23.67 16.97
N ARG A 53 14.65 -22.69 16.22
CA ARG A 53 14.81 -21.26 16.50
C ARG A 53 13.51 -20.65 17.01
N SER A 54 13.64 -19.65 17.89
CA SER A 54 12.57 -18.76 18.30
C SER A 54 12.61 -17.45 17.46
N LEU A 55 11.58 -16.65 17.55
CA LEU A 55 11.67 -15.25 17.11
C LEU A 55 12.70 -14.51 17.95
N ARG A 56 13.48 -13.66 17.28
CA ARG A 56 14.49 -12.84 17.98
C ARG A 56 13.84 -11.75 18.84
N HIS A 57 12.84 -11.07 18.28
CA HIS A 57 12.12 -9.94 18.87
C HIS A 57 10.62 -10.07 18.60
N PRO A 58 9.86 -10.90 19.32
CA PRO A 58 8.42 -11.06 19.10
C PRO A 58 7.65 -9.73 19.14
N GLU A 59 8.10 -8.77 19.96
CA GLU A 59 7.53 -7.43 20.13
C GLU A 59 7.68 -6.52 18.89
N LEU A 60 8.55 -6.87 17.96
CA LEU A 60 8.73 -6.16 16.67
C LEU A 60 7.97 -6.83 15.53
N HIS A 61 6.99 -7.68 15.88
CA HIS A 61 6.13 -8.37 14.93
C HIS A 61 4.66 -8.18 15.31
N LEU A 62 3.82 -8.00 14.29
CA LEU A 62 2.37 -7.98 14.47
C LEU A 62 1.72 -8.74 13.33
N ALA A 63 0.75 -9.56 13.65
CA ALA A 63 -0.04 -10.32 12.69
C ALA A 63 -1.50 -9.84 12.64
N THR A 64 -2.10 -9.90 11.47
CA THR A 64 -3.55 -9.73 11.29
C THR A 64 -4.08 -10.79 10.33
N GLU A 65 -5.32 -11.19 10.50
CA GLU A 65 -6.03 -12.03 9.55
C GLU A 65 -6.61 -11.13 8.46
N ASP A 66 -6.15 -11.31 7.23
CA ASP A 66 -6.32 -10.32 6.17
C ASP A 66 -6.80 -10.93 4.84
N HIS A 67 -6.02 -11.86 4.25
CA HIS A 67 -6.23 -12.31 2.87
C HIS A 67 -7.29 -13.40 2.69
N ASN A 68 -7.50 -14.24 3.71
CA ASN A 68 -8.37 -15.42 3.64
C ASN A 68 -9.57 -15.34 4.60
N VAL A 69 -9.95 -14.13 4.97
CA VAL A 69 -11.14 -13.86 5.76
C VAL A 69 -12.32 -13.53 4.84
N PRO A 70 -13.53 -14.01 5.14
CA PRO A 70 -14.72 -13.63 4.38
C PRO A 70 -15.13 -12.20 4.70
N THR A 71 -15.72 -11.52 3.74
CA THR A 71 -16.29 -10.18 3.93
C THR A 71 -17.80 -10.22 4.24
N GLU A 72 -18.36 -11.41 4.42
CA GLU A 72 -19.76 -11.66 4.78
C GLU A 72 -19.87 -12.72 5.85
N GLY A 73 -20.88 -12.59 6.70
CA GLY A 73 -21.25 -13.62 7.68
C GLY A 73 -20.30 -13.68 8.88
N ILE A 74 -19.43 -12.72 9.07
CA ILE A 74 -18.61 -12.61 10.27
C ILE A 74 -19.45 -12.00 11.39
N THR A 75 -19.60 -12.74 12.47
CA THR A 75 -20.38 -12.32 13.65
C THR A 75 -19.62 -12.47 14.96
N SER A 76 -18.68 -13.41 15.05
CA SER A 76 -17.98 -13.76 16.28
C SER A 76 -16.48 -13.98 16.10
N GLY A 77 -15.98 -13.93 14.86
CA GLY A 77 -14.58 -14.26 14.56
C GLY A 77 -14.26 -15.75 14.69
N ASN A 78 -15.29 -16.62 14.70
CA ASN A 78 -15.11 -18.05 14.75
C ASN A 78 -14.60 -18.58 13.40
N LEU A 79 -13.61 -19.47 13.43
CA LEU A 79 -13.05 -20.10 12.22
C LEU A 79 -14.12 -20.83 11.37
N LEU A 80 -15.23 -21.28 11.95
CA LEU A 80 -16.33 -21.92 11.21
C LEU A 80 -17.10 -20.94 10.32
N GLU A 81 -16.95 -19.63 10.52
CA GLU A 81 -17.51 -18.60 9.64
C GLU A 81 -16.77 -18.53 8.29
N ILE A 82 -15.56 -19.08 8.21
CA ILE A 82 -14.80 -19.23 6.96
C ILE A 82 -15.30 -20.52 6.26
N ALA A 83 -16.10 -20.38 5.22
CA ALA A 83 -16.71 -21.50 4.52
C ALA A 83 -15.68 -22.35 3.75
N GLU A 84 -14.69 -21.71 3.12
CA GLU A 84 -13.66 -22.36 2.33
C GLU A 84 -12.62 -23.08 3.23
N PRO A 85 -12.42 -24.41 3.10
CA PRO A 85 -11.58 -25.19 4.02
C PRO A 85 -10.10 -24.81 3.98
N THR A 86 -9.55 -24.43 2.82
CA THR A 86 -8.14 -24.06 2.68
C THR A 86 -7.88 -22.74 3.38
N SER A 87 -8.72 -21.73 3.15
CA SER A 87 -8.68 -20.43 3.82
C SER A 87 -8.79 -20.59 5.34
N ARG A 88 -9.74 -21.40 5.80
CA ARG A 88 -9.90 -21.72 7.22
C ARG A 88 -8.64 -22.33 7.83
N THR A 89 -7.99 -23.25 7.11
CA THR A 89 -6.75 -23.89 7.56
C THR A 89 -5.60 -22.89 7.67
N GLN A 90 -5.48 -21.98 6.71
CA GLN A 90 -4.43 -20.93 6.72
C GLN A 90 -4.62 -19.99 7.90
N VAL A 91 -5.83 -19.49 8.14
CA VAL A 91 -6.17 -18.63 9.29
C VAL A 91 -5.93 -19.37 10.61
N ALA A 92 -6.38 -20.62 10.73
CA ALA A 92 -6.13 -21.44 11.93
C ALA A 92 -4.63 -21.67 12.18
N THR A 93 -3.84 -21.82 11.11
CA THR A 93 -2.39 -21.98 11.20
C THR A 93 -1.72 -20.70 11.69
N LEU A 94 -2.14 -19.53 11.20
CA LEU A 94 -1.64 -18.24 11.69
C LEU A 94 -1.91 -18.09 13.19
N ARG A 95 -3.16 -18.35 13.67
CA ARG A 95 -3.50 -18.29 15.10
C ARG A 95 -2.59 -19.17 15.95
N LYS A 96 -2.42 -20.43 15.54
CA LYS A 96 -1.55 -21.38 16.24
C LYS A 96 -0.10 -20.90 16.27
N ASN A 97 0.42 -20.42 15.15
CA ASN A 97 1.81 -19.95 15.05
C ASN A 97 2.03 -18.70 15.92
N CYS A 98 1.12 -17.74 15.90
CA CYS A 98 1.21 -16.55 16.74
C CYS A 98 1.19 -16.89 18.23
N GLU A 99 0.33 -17.81 18.66
CA GLU A 99 0.29 -18.31 20.03
C GLU A 99 1.61 -19.00 20.41
N GLU A 100 2.13 -19.90 19.56
CA GLU A 100 3.36 -20.66 19.80
C GLU A 100 4.60 -19.77 19.92
N PHE A 101 4.70 -18.74 19.05
CA PHE A 101 5.87 -17.88 18.95
C PHE A 101 5.74 -16.54 19.68
N GLY A 102 4.61 -16.27 20.31
CA GLY A 102 4.39 -15.06 21.11
C GLY A 102 4.19 -13.79 20.28
N VAL A 103 3.66 -13.91 19.06
CA VAL A 103 3.34 -12.76 18.18
C VAL A 103 1.96 -12.23 18.50
N THR A 104 1.83 -10.91 18.62
CA THR A 104 0.52 -10.24 18.75
C THR A 104 -0.28 -10.46 17.46
N LEU A 105 -1.52 -10.92 17.60
CA LEU A 105 -2.44 -11.19 16.49
C LEU A 105 -3.74 -10.41 16.66
N HIS A 106 -4.18 -9.71 15.62
CA HIS A 106 -5.54 -9.18 15.49
C HIS A 106 -6.37 -10.10 14.61
N PRO A 107 -7.16 -11.01 15.21
CA PRO A 107 -7.94 -12.00 14.48
C PRO A 107 -9.22 -11.40 13.92
N MET A 108 -9.84 -12.08 12.97
CA MET A 108 -11.17 -11.81 12.45
C MET A 108 -12.17 -11.58 13.60
N GLY A 109 -12.89 -10.47 13.54
CA GLY A 109 -13.82 -10.02 14.60
C GLY A 109 -13.20 -9.14 15.69
N ASP A 110 -11.88 -8.94 15.70
CA ASP A 110 -11.21 -7.97 16.57
C ASP A 110 -11.40 -6.55 16.01
N ILE A 111 -11.52 -5.56 16.90
CA ILE A 111 -11.66 -4.15 16.49
C ILE A 111 -10.44 -3.64 15.71
N GLN A 112 -9.27 -4.15 16.00
CA GLN A 112 -8.01 -3.76 15.36
C GLN A 112 -7.67 -4.62 14.13
N GLN A 113 -8.52 -5.61 13.79
CA GLN A 113 -8.35 -6.42 12.59
C GLN A 113 -8.63 -5.59 11.33
N GLY A 114 -7.90 -5.89 10.26
CA GLY A 114 -8.07 -5.30 8.94
C GLY A 114 -6.93 -5.64 8.00
N ILE A 115 -6.94 -5.02 6.84
CA ILE A 115 -5.87 -5.13 5.86
C ILE A 115 -4.55 -4.71 6.52
N VAL A 116 -3.53 -5.54 6.43
CA VAL A 116 -2.24 -5.38 7.12
C VAL A 116 -1.63 -3.98 6.92
N HIS A 117 -1.75 -3.41 5.71
CA HIS A 117 -1.23 -2.08 5.38
C HIS A 117 -2.16 -0.92 5.82
N THR A 118 -3.32 -1.22 6.36
CA THR A 118 -4.18 -0.27 7.08
C THR A 118 -3.91 -0.32 8.58
N VAL A 119 -3.75 -1.53 9.13
CA VAL A 119 -3.55 -1.77 10.57
C VAL A 119 -2.28 -1.08 11.08
N GLY A 120 -1.13 -1.25 10.41
CA GLY A 120 0.13 -0.65 10.83
C GLY A 120 0.06 0.88 11.01
N PRO A 121 -0.36 1.65 9.98
CA PRO A 121 -0.60 3.08 10.10
C PRO A 121 -1.63 3.46 11.15
N GLN A 122 -2.76 2.75 11.17
CA GLN A 122 -3.89 3.04 12.04
C GLN A 122 -3.55 2.90 13.53
N LEU A 123 -2.71 1.95 13.89
CA LEU A 123 -2.22 1.74 15.24
C LEU A 123 -1.01 2.63 15.61
N GLY A 124 -0.40 3.32 14.64
CA GLY A 124 0.79 4.15 14.85
C GLY A 124 2.10 3.35 14.91
N ILE A 125 2.09 2.11 14.42
CA ILE A 125 3.29 1.27 14.27
C ILE A 125 4.20 1.85 13.19
N THR A 126 3.59 2.31 12.09
CA THR A 126 4.32 2.92 10.98
C THR A 126 4.78 4.33 11.35
N GLN A 127 6.09 4.54 11.43
CA GLN A 127 6.69 5.82 11.82
C GLN A 127 7.80 6.23 10.85
N PRO A 128 8.08 7.55 10.73
CA PRO A 128 9.14 8.02 9.86
C PRO A 128 10.52 7.45 10.18
N GLY A 129 11.28 7.16 9.16
CA GLY A 129 12.65 6.67 9.29
C GLY A 129 12.78 5.17 9.61
N MET A 130 11.69 4.43 9.74
CA MET A 130 11.72 2.98 10.00
C MET A 130 11.99 2.17 8.73
N THR A 131 12.47 0.95 8.91
CA THR A 131 12.45 -0.13 7.94
C THR A 131 11.32 -1.10 8.27
N ILE A 132 10.36 -1.28 7.36
CA ILE A 132 9.18 -2.13 7.57
C ILE A 132 9.09 -3.17 6.46
N VAL A 133 8.86 -4.42 6.83
CA VAL A 133 8.71 -5.51 5.88
C VAL A 133 7.46 -6.36 6.13
N CYS A 134 6.95 -6.97 5.09
CA CYS A 134 5.85 -7.92 5.12
C CYS A 134 5.98 -8.88 3.94
N GLY A 135 5.38 -10.04 4.02
CA GLY A 135 5.27 -10.96 2.89
C GLY A 135 4.26 -10.55 1.81
N ASP A 136 4.00 -9.27 1.67
CA ASP A 136 3.06 -8.67 0.71
C ASP A 136 3.72 -7.50 -0.02
N SER A 137 3.52 -7.42 -1.35
CA SER A 137 4.15 -6.40 -2.20
C SER A 137 3.70 -4.97 -1.84
N HIS A 138 2.46 -4.78 -1.42
CA HIS A 138 1.92 -3.46 -1.07
C HIS A 138 2.39 -2.92 0.30
N THR A 139 3.37 -3.56 0.93
CA THR A 139 4.11 -3.02 2.08
C THR A 139 4.68 -1.63 1.80
N SER A 140 4.91 -1.30 0.53
CA SER A 140 5.28 0.04 0.09
C SER A 140 4.34 1.16 0.58
N THR A 141 3.09 0.85 0.94
CA THR A 141 2.12 1.79 1.54
C THR A 141 2.71 2.56 2.72
N HIS A 142 3.51 1.89 3.56
CA HIS A 142 4.10 2.50 4.76
C HIS A 142 5.13 3.59 4.43
N GLY A 143 5.66 3.61 3.22
CA GLY A 143 6.55 4.66 2.75
C GLY A 143 5.93 6.06 2.67
N ALA A 144 4.59 6.15 2.72
CA ALA A 144 3.86 7.42 2.86
C ALA A 144 4.22 8.19 4.15
N PHE A 145 4.80 7.52 5.13
CA PHE A 145 5.28 8.07 6.39
C PHE A 145 6.78 8.40 6.39
N GLY A 146 7.49 8.17 5.28
CA GLY A 146 8.94 8.35 5.21
C GLY A 146 9.74 7.16 5.74
N SER A 147 9.15 5.96 5.75
CA SER A 147 9.84 4.70 6.05
C SER A 147 10.29 4.00 4.78
N ILE A 148 11.37 3.21 4.82
CA ILE A 148 11.68 2.23 3.79
C ILE A 148 10.84 1.00 4.04
N ALA A 149 9.81 0.81 3.23
CA ALA A 149 8.88 -0.28 3.42
C ALA A 149 8.77 -1.13 2.15
N MET A 150 8.94 -2.45 2.27
CA MET A 150 9.00 -3.33 1.11
C MET A 150 8.43 -4.72 1.37
N GLY A 151 7.84 -5.28 0.30
CA GLY A 151 7.48 -6.69 0.26
C GLY A 151 8.73 -7.59 0.17
N ILE A 152 8.69 -8.70 0.90
CA ILE A 152 9.77 -9.69 0.95
C ILE A 152 9.24 -11.11 0.72
N GLY A 153 10.10 -11.98 0.23
CA GLY A 153 9.76 -13.40 0.01
C GLY A 153 9.68 -14.18 1.33
N THR A 154 8.99 -15.34 1.30
CA THR A 154 8.77 -16.18 2.50
C THR A 154 10.06 -16.56 3.22
N SER A 155 11.15 -16.87 2.49
CA SER A 155 12.44 -17.17 3.10
C SER A 155 13.08 -15.95 3.79
N GLU A 156 12.82 -14.75 3.26
CA GLU A 156 13.26 -13.49 3.89
C GLU A 156 12.41 -13.19 5.13
N VAL A 157 11.09 -13.53 5.10
CA VAL A 157 10.21 -13.45 6.28
C VAL A 157 10.78 -14.29 7.43
N GLU A 158 11.15 -15.56 7.17
CA GLU A 158 11.79 -16.43 8.15
C GLU A 158 13.11 -15.82 8.66
N HIS A 159 13.93 -15.29 7.76
CA HIS A 159 15.22 -14.69 8.11
C HIS A 159 15.05 -13.49 9.05
N VAL A 160 14.11 -12.58 8.77
CA VAL A 160 13.80 -11.44 9.64
C VAL A 160 13.28 -11.90 11.00
N MET A 161 12.38 -12.87 11.04
CA MET A 161 11.91 -13.47 12.29
C MET A 161 13.07 -13.99 13.16
N ALA A 162 14.06 -14.63 12.53
CA ALA A 162 15.20 -15.22 13.24
C ALA A 162 16.27 -14.20 13.66
N THR A 163 16.45 -13.11 12.91
CA THR A 163 17.65 -12.25 13.04
C THR A 163 17.34 -10.77 13.20
N GLN A 164 16.14 -10.32 12.85
CA GLN A 164 15.73 -8.92 12.71
C GLN A 164 16.58 -8.14 11.69
N THR A 165 17.11 -8.83 10.68
CA THR A 165 17.95 -8.23 9.63
C THR A 165 17.62 -8.79 8.26
N LEU A 166 18.01 -8.06 7.21
CA LEU A 166 18.02 -8.51 5.82
C LEU A 166 19.33 -8.16 5.14
N SER A 167 19.76 -9.03 4.22
CA SER A 167 20.91 -8.78 3.36
C SER A 167 20.42 -8.21 2.03
N LEU A 168 20.67 -6.92 1.79
CA LEU A 168 20.14 -6.17 0.66
C LEU A 168 21.22 -5.36 -0.04
N LYS A 169 21.14 -5.27 -1.37
CA LYS A 169 21.96 -4.30 -2.13
C LYS A 169 21.34 -2.91 -2.05
N PRO A 170 22.15 -1.85 -1.97
CA PRO A 170 21.65 -0.48 -2.04
C PRO A 170 20.77 -0.26 -3.29
N PHE A 171 19.69 0.48 -3.12
CA PHE A 171 18.77 0.82 -4.21
C PHE A 171 19.30 2.01 -5.02
N LYS A 172 18.83 2.12 -6.24
CA LYS A 172 18.83 3.40 -6.95
C LYS A 172 17.73 4.29 -6.43
N THR A 173 17.87 5.59 -6.57
CA THR A 173 16.89 6.59 -6.16
C THR A 173 16.20 7.22 -7.36
N MET A 174 14.88 7.38 -7.27
CA MET A 174 14.10 8.08 -8.30
C MET A 174 13.25 9.17 -7.64
N ALA A 175 13.37 10.41 -8.12
CA ALA A 175 12.42 11.45 -7.77
C ALA A 175 11.27 11.47 -8.76
N VAL A 176 10.04 11.54 -8.27
CA VAL A 176 8.85 11.87 -9.06
C VAL A 176 8.32 13.20 -8.55
N GLU A 177 8.58 14.26 -9.31
CA GLU A 177 8.20 15.62 -8.97
C GLU A 177 6.83 15.95 -9.55
N ILE A 178 5.84 16.20 -8.69
CA ILE A 178 4.47 16.54 -9.08
C ILE A 178 4.21 18.00 -8.73
N THR A 179 4.20 18.85 -9.75
CA THR A 179 3.92 20.28 -9.65
C THR A 179 2.43 20.57 -9.83
N GLY A 180 2.04 21.83 -9.58
CA GLY A 180 0.66 22.27 -9.80
C GLY A 180 -0.33 21.80 -8.74
N THR A 181 -1.62 21.93 -9.05
CA THR A 181 -2.74 21.64 -8.15
C THR A 181 -3.75 20.72 -8.80
N LEU A 182 -4.23 19.73 -8.04
CA LEU A 182 -5.27 18.80 -8.54
C LEU A 182 -6.58 19.54 -8.81
N LYS A 183 -7.17 19.29 -9.97
CA LYS A 183 -8.50 19.77 -10.30
C LYS A 183 -9.58 19.03 -9.49
N PRO A 184 -10.76 19.64 -9.27
CA PRO A 184 -11.88 18.92 -8.67
C PRO A 184 -12.20 17.61 -9.40
N GLY A 185 -12.33 16.51 -8.67
CA GLY A 185 -12.60 15.18 -9.19
C GLY A 185 -11.35 14.39 -9.60
N VAL A 186 -10.15 14.97 -9.50
CA VAL A 186 -8.87 14.27 -9.67
C VAL A 186 -8.32 13.91 -8.30
N THR A 187 -7.89 12.68 -8.12
CA THR A 187 -7.44 12.10 -6.84
C THR A 187 -5.98 11.63 -6.92
N SER A 188 -5.45 11.19 -5.79
CA SER A 188 -4.13 10.55 -5.73
C SER A 188 -4.03 9.27 -6.57
N LYS A 189 -5.16 8.56 -6.76
CA LYS A 189 -5.24 7.40 -7.63
C LYS A 189 -4.96 7.77 -9.09
N ASP A 190 -5.48 8.91 -9.54
CA ASP A 190 -5.24 9.41 -10.90
C ASP A 190 -3.76 9.79 -11.08
N ILE A 191 -3.13 10.38 -10.07
CA ILE A 191 -1.69 10.70 -10.09
C ILE A 191 -0.88 9.43 -10.33
N ILE A 192 -1.05 8.41 -9.48
CA ILE A 192 -0.21 7.21 -9.57
C ILE A 192 -0.48 6.41 -10.83
N LEU A 193 -1.72 6.32 -11.30
CA LEU A 193 -2.05 5.67 -12.56
C LEU A 193 -1.42 6.40 -13.75
N ALA A 194 -1.44 7.73 -13.77
CA ALA A 194 -0.78 8.52 -14.81
C ALA A 194 0.75 8.35 -14.79
N ILE A 195 1.37 8.25 -13.61
CA ILE A 195 2.81 7.95 -13.46
C ILE A 195 3.11 6.58 -14.05
N ILE A 196 2.36 5.54 -13.67
CA ILE A 196 2.58 4.18 -14.16
C ILE A 196 2.39 4.10 -15.68
N ALA A 197 1.37 4.76 -16.23
CA ALA A 197 1.17 4.84 -17.67
C ALA A 197 2.34 5.56 -18.39
N LYS A 198 2.93 6.58 -17.73
CA LYS A 198 4.05 7.35 -18.29
C LYS A 198 5.37 6.59 -18.30
N ILE A 199 5.72 5.92 -17.17
CA ILE A 199 7.02 5.25 -17.02
C ILE A 199 6.96 3.74 -17.34
N GLY A 200 5.75 3.18 -17.43
CA GLY A 200 5.52 1.74 -17.61
C GLY A 200 5.62 0.94 -16.32
N THR A 201 5.16 -0.30 -16.35
CA THR A 201 5.18 -1.23 -15.19
C THR A 201 6.57 -1.70 -14.77
N GLY A 202 7.60 -1.36 -15.51
CA GLY A 202 9.02 -1.64 -15.20
C GLY A 202 9.89 -0.40 -15.02
N GLY A 203 9.32 0.83 -15.15
CA GLY A 203 10.08 2.07 -15.11
C GLY A 203 10.78 2.34 -13.77
N GLY A 204 10.21 1.86 -12.68
CA GLY A 204 10.77 1.96 -11.33
C GLY A 204 11.70 0.82 -10.91
N GLN A 205 11.99 -0.14 -11.80
CA GLN A 205 12.76 -1.33 -11.43
C GLN A 205 14.12 -0.98 -10.82
N GLY A 206 14.39 -1.55 -9.65
CA GLY A 206 15.63 -1.33 -8.91
C GLY A 206 15.71 -0.01 -8.16
N HIS A 207 14.65 0.81 -8.19
CA HIS A 207 14.59 2.10 -7.51
C HIS A 207 13.70 2.07 -6.26
N VAL A 208 14.05 2.94 -5.32
CA VAL A 208 13.10 3.51 -4.36
C VAL A 208 12.64 4.85 -4.93
N ILE A 209 11.32 5.03 -5.07
CA ILE A 209 10.74 6.26 -5.61
C ILE A 209 10.43 7.21 -4.46
N GLU A 210 10.91 8.45 -4.52
CA GLU A 210 10.45 9.54 -3.64
C GLU A 210 9.48 10.44 -4.42
N TYR A 211 8.23 10.47 -3.97
CA TYR A 211 7.22 11.38 -4.53
C TYR A 211 7.29 12.73 -3.84
N ARG A 212 7.42 13.79 -4.63
CA ARG A 212 7.74 15.14 -4.19
C ARG A 212 6.90 16.19 -4.91
N GLY A 213 7.03 17.42 -4.50
CA GLY A 213 6.37 18.55 -5.13
C GLY A 213 5.16 19.07 -4.37
N GLU A 214 4.60 20.17 -4.88
CA GLU A 214 3.50 20.88 -4.20
C GLU A 214 2.23 20.04 -4.12
N ALA A 215 1.88 19.36 -5.19
CA ALA A 215 0.70 18.51 -5.24
C ALA A 215 0.77 17.41 -4.16
N ILE A 216 1.94 16.79 -3.94
CA ILE A 216 2.13 15.73 -2.93
C ILE A 216 2.02 16.29 -1.51
N ARG A 217 2.65 17.44 -1.24
CA ARG A 217 2.56 18.07 0.09
C ARG A 217 1.13 18.43 0.49
N ASN A 218 0.28 18.72 -0.49
CA ASN A 218 -1.12 19.08 -0.26
C ASN A 218 -2.04 17.87 0.00
N LEU A 219 -1.61 16.64 -0.31
CA LEU A 219 -2.38 15.43 -0.08
C LEU A 219 -2.57 15.12 1.42
N SER A 220 -3.69 14.45 1.73
CA SER A 220 -3.90 13.77 3.01
C SER A 220 -2.95 12.58 3.18
N MET A 221 -2.86 12.01 4.38
CA MET A 221 -2.07 10.80 4.60
C MET A 221 -2.65 9.59 3.85
N GLU A 222 -3.96 9.48 3.80
CA GLU A 222 -4.66 8.43 3.04
C GLU A 222 -4.32 8.50 1.54
N ALA A 223 -4.35 9.70 0.98
CA ALA A 223 -3.97 9.93 -0.42
C ALA A 223 -2.48 9.63 -0.68
N ARG A 224 -1.58 9.95 0.26
CA ARG A 224 -0.15 9.58 0.18
C ARG A 224 0.04 8.07 0.25
N MET A 225 -0.70 7.38 1.11
CA MET A 225 -0.69 5.92 1.19
C MET A 225 -1.13 5.28 -0.11
N THR A 226 -2.13 5.83 -0.82
CA THR A 226 -2.55 5.36 -2.14
C THR A 226 -1.42 5.41 -3.16
N ILE A 227 -0.66 6.50 -3.21
CA ILE A 227 0.47 6.65 -4.14
C ILE A 227 1.60 5.67 -3.82
N CYS A 228 2.01 5.59 -2.56
CA CYS A 228 3.08 4.69 -2.14
C CYS A 228 2.69 3.22 -2.30
N ASN A 229 1.42 2.87 -2.04
CA ASN A 229 0.88 1.53 -2.25
C ASN A 229 1.13 1.05 -3.68
N MET A 230 0.81 1.88 -4.67
CA MET A 230 0.90 1.52 -6.09
C MET A 230 2.28 1.73 -6.73
N SER A 231 3.31 2.02 -5.96
CA SER A 231 4.68 2.09 -6.49
C SER A 231 5.17 0.75 -7.05
N ILE A 232 4.63 -0.35 -6.54
CA ILE A 232 4.96 -1.71 -6.97
C ILE A 232 4.49 -1.96 -8.40
N GLU A 233 3.35 -1.40 -8.81
CA GLU A 233 2.85 -1.51 -10.17
C GLU A 233 3.72 -0.77 -11.20
N ALA A 234 4.53 0.20 -10.75
CA ALA A 234 5.60 0.80 -11.55
C ALA A 234 6.89 -0.02 -11.56
N GLY A 235 6.93 -1.17 -10.86
CA GLY A 235 8.10 -2.02 -10.71
C GLY A 235 9.11 -1.55 -9.66
N ALA A 236 8.79 -0.54 -8.87
CA ALA A 236 9.68 0.00 -7.85
C ALA A 236 9.86 -0.98 -6.67
N ARG A 237 10.97 -0.87 -5.96
CA ARG A 237 11.20 -1.62 -4.72
C ARG A 237 10.36 -1.07 -3.57
N ALA A 238 10.22 0.23 -3.50
CA ALA A 238 9.38 0.95 -2.54
C ALA A 238 9.05 2.36 -3.07
N GLY A 239 7.99 2.97 -2.54
CA GLY A 239 7.68 4.38 -2.71
C GLY A 239 7.74 5.08 -1.37
N MET A 240 8.23 6.31 -1.34
CA MET A 240 8.38 7.10 -0.12
C MET A 240 7.86 8.53 -0.33
N ILE A 241 7.39 9.13 0.75
CA ILE A 241 7.08 10.56 0.82
C ILE A 241 7.75 11.09 2.09
N ALA A 242 8.46 12.21 1.98
CA ALA A 242 9.12 12.82 3.12
C ALA A 242 8.08 13.19 4.21
N PRO A 243 8.36 12.86 5.50
CA PRO A 243 7.45 13.17 6.58
C PRO A 243 7.36 14.69 6.80
N ASP A 244 6.17 15.16 7.13
CA ASP A 244 5.86 16.55 7.43
C ASP A 244 4.83 16.64 8.58
N GLU A 245 4.35 17.84 8.86
CA GLU A 245 3.38 18.10 9.93
C GLU A 245 2.13 17.22 9.82
N LYS A 246 1.63 16.93 8.61
CA LYS A 246 0.48 16.04 8.41
C LYS A 246 0.79 14.62 8.85
N THR A 247 2.01 14.15 8.58
CA THR A 247 2.49 12.84 9.03
C THR A 247 2.55 12.79 10.55
N PHE A 248 3.09 13.84 11.18
CA PHE A 248 3.22 13.89 12.63
C PHE A 248 1.84 13.96 13.32
N GLU A 249 0.92 14.77 12.79
CA GLU A 249 -0.46 14.85 13.29
C GLU A 249 -1.20 13.51 13.16
N TYR A 250 -1.01 12.80 12.07
CA TYR A 250 -1.62 11.50 11.84
C TYR A 250 -1.16 10.45 12.86
N ILE A 251 0.12 10.44 13.21
CA ILE A 251 0.71 9.47 14.15
C ILE A 251 0.36 9.82 15.60
N LYS A 252 0.28 11.10 15.93
CA LYS A 252 0.17 11.59 17.31
C LYS A 252 -1.04 11.00 18.04
N GLY A 253 -0.76 10.41 19.21
CA GLY A 253 -1.79 9.88 20.11
C GLY A 253 -2.30 8.49 19.74
N ARG A 254 -1.79 7.87 18.68
CA ARG A 254 -2.08 6.47 18.37
C ARG A 254 -1.43 5.53 19.38
N GLU A 255 -1.91 4.29 19.42
CA GLU A 255 -1.56 3.32 20.46
C GLU A 255 -0.04 3.09 20.57
N TYR A 256 0.61 2.81 19.43
CA TYR A 256 2.06 2.54 19.34
C TYR A 256 2.90 3.78 19.03
N ALA A 257 2.29 4.96 18.95
CA ALA A 257 3.04 6.19 18.77
C ALA A 257 3.90 6.50 20.02
N PRO A 258 5.10 7.09 19.86
CA PRO A 258 5.90 7.58 20.98
C PRO A 258 5.09 8.55 21.86
N LYS A 259 5.41 8.60 23.16
CA LYS A 259 4.67 9.42 24.12
C LYS A 259 5.63 10.26 24.97
N GLY A 260 5.20 11.44 25.41
CA GLY A 260 6.00 12.30 26.30
C GLY A 260 7.34 12.68 25.68
N GLU A 261 8.43 12.48 26.41
CA GLU A 261 9.80 12.82 25.98
C GLU A 261 10.25 12.01 24.76
N ASP A 262 9.77 10.76 24.61
CA ASP A 262 10.07 9.94 23.44
C ASP A 262 9.42 10.52 22.17
N TRP A 263 8.24 11.14 22.28
CA TRP A 263 7.62 11.84 21.18
C TRP A 263 8.44 13.04 20.72
N ASP A 264 8.93 13.83 21.66
CA ASP A 264 9.73 15.02 21.34
C ASP A 264 11.05 14.62 20.69
N ALA A 265 11.71 13.57 21.17
CA ALA A 265 12.93 13.03 20.57
C ALA A 265 12.68 12.44 19.18
N ALA A 266 11.59 11.70 18.99
CA ALA A 266 11.19 11.16 17.69
C ALA A 266 10.91 12.29 16.69
N LEU A 267 10.19 13.32 17.10
CA LEU A 267 9.86 14.48 16.26
C LEU A 267 11.13 15.24 15.81
N GLU A 268 12.13 15.40 16.70
CA GLU A 268 13.42 16.00 16.33
C GLU A 268 14.13 15.16 15.27
N TYR A 269 14.17 13.84 15.42
CA TYR A 269 14.75 12.94 14.43
C TYR A 269 13.97 12.96 13.09
N TRP A 270 12.64 12.85 13.12
CA TRP A 270 11.82 12.83 11.91
C TRP A 270 11.98 14.07 11.03
N LYS A 271 12.21 15.23 11.65
CA LYS A 271 12.48 16.50 10.93
C LYS A 271 13.81 16.51 10.19
N THR A 272 14.73 15.61 10.50
CA THR A 272 16.03 15.49 9.80
C THR A 272 15.95 14.61 8.54
N LEU A 273 14.88 13.84 8.39
CA LEU A 273 14.73 12.82 7.34
C LEU A 273 14.52 13.39 5.92
N PRO A 274 13.79 14.51 5.71
CA PRO A 274 13.59 15.02 4.35
C PRO A 274 14.90 15.11 3.58
N THR A 275 14.84 14.81 2.28
CA THR A 275 15.96 14.87 1.34
C THR A 275 16.67 16.22 1.43
N ASP A 276 18.01 16.20 1.48
CA ASP A 276 18.85 17.40 1.51
C ASP A 276 18.68 18.20 0.22
N GLU A 277 18.82 19.54 0.29
CA GLU A 277 18.57 20.45 -0.85
C GLU A 277 19.42 20.11 -2.08
N ASP A 278 20.68 19.73 -1.86
CA ASP A 278 21.66 19.40 -2.91
C ASP A 278 21.78 17.89 -3.19
N ALA A 279 20.87 17.07 -2.69
CA ALA A 279 20.91 15.62 -2.94
C ALA A 279 20.53 15.30 -4.39
N GLU A 280 21.28 14.40 -5.00
CA GLU A 280 21.09 13.95 -6.37
C GLU A 280 20.32 12.61 -6.41
N PHE A 281 19.38 12.49 -7.36
CA PHE A 281 18.70 11.25 -7.68
C PHE A 281 19.25 10.61 -8.93
N ASP A 282 19.28 9.28 -8.99
CA ASP A 282 19.69 8.55 -10.21
C ASP A 282 18.75 8.82 -11.38
N THR A 283 17.46 9.05 -11.09
CA THR A 283 16.42 9.32 -12.09
C THR A 283 15.45 10.37 -11.57
N VAL A 284 15.02 11.27 -12.45
CA VAL A 284 13.99 12.28 -12.15
C VAL A 284 12.88 12.20 -13.19
N VAL A 285 11.63 12.11 -12.72
CA VAL A 285 10.41 12.13 -13.54
C VAL A 285 9.56 13.30 -13.07
N THR A 286 8.98 14.05 -14.00
CA THR A 286 8.10 15.19 -13.69
C THR A 286 6.67 14.93 -14.18
N LEU A 287 5.68 15.39 -13.42
CA LEU A 287 4.28 15.37 -13.76
C LEU A 287 3.63 16.70 -13.37
N ASP A 288 2.81 17.26 -14.26
CA ASP A 288 2.03 18.47 -13.96
C ASP A 288 0.60 18.08 -13.56
N ALA A 289 0.25 18.35 -12.30
CA ALA A 289 -1.08 18.05 -11.77
C ALA A 289 -2.19 18.92 -12.40
N ASP A 290 -1.85 20.10 -12.90
CA ASP A 290 -2.80 20.97 -13.60
C ASP A 290 -3.28 20.36 -14.93
N GLU A 291 -2.53 19.44 -15.52
CA GLU A 291 -2.88 18.74 -16.75
C GLU A 291 -3.67 17.45 -16.52
N LEU A 292 -3.68 16.93 -15.26
CA LEU A 292 -4.35 15.68 -14.94
C LEU A 292 -5.87 15.81 -15.04
N THR A 293 -6.45 14.71 -15.49
CA THR A 293 -7.90 14.45 -15.48
C THR A 293 -8.16 13.08 -14.86
N PRO A 294 -9.38 12.72 -14.45
CA PRO A 294 -9.69 11.39 -13.96
C PRO A 294 -9.15 10.30 -14.89
N PHE A 295 -8.52 9.29 -14.32
CA PHE A 295 -7.72 8.29 -15.02
C PHE A 295 -8.24 6.87 -14.73
N VAL A 296 -8.22 5.98 -15.72
CA VAL A 296 -8.69 4.60 -15.57
C VAL A 296 -7.74 3.61 -16.24
N THR A 297 -7.70 2.39 -15.73
CA THR A 297 -7.08 1.25 -16.38
C THR A 297 -8.14 0.54 -17.23
N TRP A 298 -7.95 0.49 -18.53
CA TRP A 298 -8.89 -0.14 -19.47
C TRP A 298 -8.58 -1.62 -19.73
N GLY A 299 -7.35 -2.04 -19.46
CA GLY A 299 -6.82 -3.36 -19.79
C GLY A 299 -6.51 -4.25 -18.60
N THR A 300 -5.53 -5.13 -18.75
CA THR A 300 -5.20 -6.21 -17.81
C THR A 300 -4.04 -5.89 -16.85
N ASN A 301 -3.44 -4.72 -16.96
CA ASN A 301 -2.39 -4.25 -16.05
C ASN A 301 -2.42 -2.71 -15.88
N PRO A 302 -1.85 -2.16 -14.79
CA PRO A 302 -1.89 -0.72 -14.50
C PRO A 302 -1.16 0.17 -15.52
N GLY A 303 -0.25 -0.38 -16.32
CA GLY A 303 0.41 0.33 -17.42
C GLY A 303 -0.53 0.65 -18.59
N GLN A 304 -1.68 -0.03 -18.66
CA GLN A 304 -2.74 0.20 -19.64
C GLN A 304 -3.75 1.24 -19.13
N GLY A 305 -3.24 2.36 -18.61
CA GLY A 305 -4.02 3.47 -18.09
C GLY A 305 -4.16 4.59 -19.13
N VAL A 306 -5.34 5.23 -19.14
CA VAL A 306 -5.66 6.39 -19.97
C VAL A 306 -6.62 7.34 -19.25
N PRO A 307 -6.71 8.62 -19.65
CA PRO A 307 -7.75 9.52 -19.15
C PRO A 307 -9.15 8.96 -19.37
N LEU A 308 -10.06 9.12 -18.42
CA LEU A 308 -11.46 8.65 -18.52
C LEU A 308 -12.22 9.26 -19.74
N GLY A 309 -11.78 10.42 -20.21
CA GLY A 309 -12.35 11.07 -21.41
C GLY A 309 -11.85 10.51 -22.74
N ALA A 310 -10.90 9.56 -22.71
CA ALA A 310 -10.36 8.93 -23.91
C ALA A 310 -11.23 7.78 -24.43
N THR A 311 -10.77 7.15 -25.50
CA THR A 311 -11.34 5.91 -26.06
C THR A 311 -10.44 4.72 -25.70
N VAL A 312 -10.99 3.53 -25.79
CA VAL A 312 -10.24 2.27 -25.71
C VAL A 312 -9.15 2.27 -26.80
N PRO A 313 -7.86 2.11 -26.45
CA PRO A 313 -6.75 2.17 -27.41
C PRO A 313 -6.84 1.10 -28.51
N SER A 314 -6.33 1.45 -29.69
CA SER A 314 -6.20 0.53 -30.83
C SER A 314 -4.81 -0.12 -30.84
N PRO A 315 -4.66 -1.38 -31.35
CA PRO A 315 -3.36 -1.94 -31.65
C PRO A 315 -2.51 -1.10 -32.63
N GLU A 316 -3.15 -0.21 -33.40
CA GLU A 316 -2.47 0.73 -34.30
C GLU A 316 -1.77 1.87 -33.54
N ASP A 317 -2.19 2.17 -32.30
CA ASP A 317 -1.60 3.18 -31.43
C ASP A 317 -0.35 2.66 -30.67
N ALA A 318 0.00 1.39 -30.86
CA ALA A 318 1.10 0.73 -30.15
C ALA A 318 2.47 1.36 -30.48
N ARG A 319 3.31 1.49 -29.46
CA ARG A 319 4.68 2.02 -29.56
C ARG A 319 5.65 1.08 -30.29
N ASP A 320 5.41 -0.24 -30.15
CA ASP A 320 6.20 -1.31 -30.73
C ASP A 320 5.36 -2.61 -30.86
N ASP A 321 5.96 -3.68 -31.40
CA ASP A 321 5.28 -4.98 -31.60
C ASP A 321 4.90 -5.67 -30.28
N VAL A 322 5.67 -5.45 -29.19
CA VAL A 322 5.38 -6.02 -27.86
C VAL A 322 4.15 -5.33 -27.27
N ASP A 323 4.09 -4.00 -27.36
CA ASP A 323 2.97 -3.21 -26.92
C ASP A 323 1.70 -3.54 -27.72
N ARG A 324 1.84 -3.70 -29.06
CA ARG A 324 0.75 -4.16 -29.93
C ARG A 324 0.15 -5.50 -29.49
N ALA A 325 1.00 -6.49 -29.25
CA ALA A 325 0.55 -7.81 -28.80
C ALA A 325 -0.11 -7.74 -27.40
N ALA A 326 0.37 -6.88 -26.51
CA ALA A 326 -0.22 -6.65 -25.19
C ALA A 326 -1.61 -6.00 -25.30
N ILE A 327 -1.77 -5.01 -26.19
CA ILE A 327 -3.07 -4.37 -26.45
C ILE A 327 -4.06 -5.39 -27.04
N GLU A 328 -3.68 -6.14 -28.06
CA GLU A 328 -4.54 -7.16 -28.68
C GLU A 328 -5.02 -8.20 -27.66
N LYS A 329 -4.11 -8.69 -26.80
CA LYS A 329 -4.44 -9.64 -25.73
C LYS A 329 -5.39 -9.02 -24.69
N ALA A 330 -5.17 -7.77 -24.30
CA ALA A 330 -6.01 -7.08 -23.33
C ALA A 330 -7.42 -6.82 -23.89
N LEU A 331 -7.54 -6.37 -25.13
CA LEU A 331 -8.83 -6.17 -25.82
C LEU A 331 -9.65 -7.48 -25.86
N ALA A 332 -8.99 -8.58 -26.23
CA ALA A 332 -9.64 -9.89 -26.28
C ALA A 332 -10.08 -10.39 -24.89
N TYR A 333 -9.26 -10.15 -23.85
CA TYR A 333 -9.58 -10.57 -22.48
C TYR A 333 -10.70 -9.74 -21.86
N MET A 334 -10.67 -8.42 -22.09
CA MET A 334 -11.64 -7.47 -21.53
C MET A 334 -12.93 -7.38 -22.37
N ASP A 335 -13.00 -8.05 -23.53
CA ASP A 335 -14.10 -7.98 -24.48
C ASP A 335 -14.44 -6.53 -24.87
N LEU A 336 -13.40 -5.75 -25.21
CA LEU A 336 -13.52 -4.34 -25.57
C LEU A 336 -13.19 -4.11 -27.04
N GLU A 337 -13.97 -3.25 -27.69
CA GLU A 337 -13.73 -2.81 -29.05
C GLU A 337 -12.86 -1.53 -29.08
N PRO A 338 -11.76 -1.50 -29.88
CA PRO A 338 -10.95 -0.30 -30.06
C PRO A 338 -11.79 0.92 -30.46
N GLY A 339 -11.47 2.09 -29.94
CA GLY A 339 -12.17 3.34 -30.25
C GLY A 339 -13.48 3.55 -29.48
N THR A 340 -13.94 2.58 -28.69
CA THR A 340 -15.09 2.77 -27.79
C THR A 340 -14.81 3.87 -26.78
N PRO A 341 -15.65 4.89 -26.61
CA PRO A 341 -15.50 5.86 -25.53
C PRO A 341 -15.55 5.14 -24.18
N LEU A 342 -14.56 5.38 -23.31
CA LEU A 342 -14.50 4.67 -22.03
C LEU A 342 -15.72 4.89 -21.14
N ARG A 343 -16.39 6.03 -21.26
CA ARG A 343 -17.62 6.33 -20.53
C ARG A 343 -18.84 5.52 -21.01
N ASP A 344 -18.74 4.91 -22.17
CA ASP A 344 -19.81 4.09 -22.76
C ASP A 344 -19.63 2.59 -22.47
N VAL A 345 -18.50 2.21 -21.85
CA VAL A 345 -18.24 0.83 -21.40
C VAL A 345 -19.22 0.47 -20.28
N ALA A 346 -20.00 -0.59 -20.49
CA ALA A 346 -20.95 -1.08 -19.49
C ALA A 346 -20.22 -1.65 -18.26
N ILE A 347 -20.79 -1.40 -17.08
CA ILE A 347 -20.28 -1.87 -15.80
C ILE A 347 -21.31 -2.80 -15.16
N ASP A 348 -20.91 -4.06 -14.90
CA ASP A 348 -21.75 -5.06 -14.24
C ASP A 348 -21.53 -5.09 -12.73
N THR A 349 -20.28 -4.88 -12.31
CA THR A 349 -19.91 -4.96 -10.89
C THR A 349 -18.96 -3.82 -10.50
N VAL A 350 -19.24 -3.19 -9.36
CA VAL A 350 -18.40 -2.19 -8.71
C VAL A 350 -17.88 -2.78 -7.41
N PHE A 351 -16.57 -2.76 -7.22
CA PHE A 351 -15.93 -3.13 -5.98
C PHE A 351 -15.21 -1.89 -5.40
N LEU A 352 -15.67 -1.43 -4.25
CA LEU A 352 -15.03 -0.38 -3.47
C LEU A 352 -14.37 -1.02 -2.26
N GLY A 353 -13.07 -1.20 -2.32
CA GLY A 353 -12.29 -1.91 -1.32
C GLY A 353 -10.84 -2.03 -1.74
N SER A 354 -10.03 -2.65 -0.98
CA SER A 354 -8.63 -3.03 -1.18
C SER A 354 -7.64 -2.32 -0.25
N CYS A 355 -6.37 -2.79 -0.27
CA CYS A 355 -5.28 -2.15 0.47
C CYS A 355 -4.95 -0.73 -0.05
N THR A 356 -5.29 -0.42 -1.30
CA THR A 356 -5.03 0.88 -1.92
C THR A 356 -6.01 1.94 -1.43
N ASN A 357 -7.30 1.63 -1.45
CA ASN A 357 -8.39 2.53 -1.09
C ASN A 357 -9.46 1.75 -0.30
N ALA A 358 -10.24 2.39 0.49
CA ALA A 358 -11.32 2.02 1.39
C ALA A 358 -11.03 2.40 2.84
N ARG A 359 -10.18 3.41 3.02
CA ARG A 359 -10.04 4.13 4.28
C ARG A 359 -11.22 5.09 4.44
N ILE A 360 -11.39 5.67 5.61
CA ILE A 360 -12.58 6.49 5.91
C ILE A 360 -12.78 7.65 4.92
N GLU A 361 -11.71 8.30 4.46
CA GLU A 361 -11.83 9.41 3.51
C GLU A 361 -12.29 8.92 2.12
N ASP A 362 -11.87 7.73 1.69
CA ASP A 362 -12.33 7.10 0.44
C ASP A 362 -13.83 6.79 0.51
N LEU A 363 -14.29 6.24 1.65
CA LEU A 363 -15.70 5.93 1.87
C LEU A 363 -16.57 7.19 1.91
N ARG A 364 -16.09 8.26 2.54
CA ARG A 364 -16.78 9.56 2.55
C ARG A 364 -16.92 10.12 1.13
N ALA A 365 -15.82 10.14 0.37
CA ALA A 365 -15.82 10.63 -1.01
C ALA A 365 -16.76 9.82 -1.91
N ALA A 366 -16.76 8.50 -1.79
CA ALA A 366 -17.67 7.63 -2.53
C ALA A 366 -19.14 7.81 -2.12
N ALA A 367 -19.41 7.94 -0.81
CA ALA A 367 -20.75 8.20 -0.29
C ALA A 367 -21.33 9.51 -0.84
N ASP A 368 -20.52 10.58 -0.95
CA ASP A 368 -20.95 11.85 -1.51
C ASP A 368 -21.35 11.74 -2.99
N VAL A 369 -20.70 10.85 -3.74
CA VAL A 369 -21.07 10.58 -5.14
C VAL A 369 -22.40 9.84 -5.26
N VAL A 370 -22.67 8.87 -4.39
CA VAL A 370 -23.86 8.00 -4.51
C VAL A 370 -25.07 8.50 -3.72
N ARG A 371 -24.88 9.44 -2.81
CA ARG A 371 -25.93 9.98 -1.93
C ARG A 371 -27.14 10.48 -2.71
N GLY A 372 -28.34 9.98 -2.35
CA GLY A 372 -29.60 10.36 -2.99
C GLY A 372 -29.79 9.80 -4.39
N ARG A 373 -28.96 8.85 -4.82
CA ARG A 373 -29.08 8.13 -6.08
C ARG A 373 -29.46 6.68 -5.84
N THR A 374 -29.75 5.96 -6.91
CA THR A 374 -30.01 4.51 -6.90
C THR A 374 -29.10 3.84 -7.92
N ILE A 375 -28.56 2.67 -7.57
CA ILE A 375 -27.73 1.87 -8.47
C ILE A 375 -28.51 1.48 -9.73
N ALA A 376 -27.84 1.44 -10.87
CA ALA A 376 -28.45 1.02 -12.12
C ALA A 376 -28.91 -0.44 -12.05
N GLU A 377 -30.06 -0.74 -12.69
CA GLU A 377 -30.54 -2.11 -12.79
C GLU A 377 -29.50 -3.02 -13.47
N GLY A 378 -29.25 -4.18 -12.91
CA GLY A 378 -28.25 -5.13 -13.40
C GLY A 378 -26.82 -4.87 -12.90
N THR A 379 -26.57 -3.74 -12.22
CA THR A 379 -25.24 -3.46 -11.63
C THR A 379 -25.22 -3.89 -10.17
N ARG A 380 -24.17 -4.57 -9.74
CA ARG A 380 -23.88 -4.93 -8.36
C ARG A 380 -22.78 -4.03 -7.79
N MET A 381 -22.90 -3.55 -6.57
CA MET A 381 -21.83 -2.84 -5.88
C MET A 381 -21.53 -3.45 -4.51
N MET A 382 -20.26 -3.71 -4.27
CA MET A 382 -19.75 -4.19 -2.98
C MET A 382 -18.87 -3.12 -2.35
N VAL A 383 -19.07 -2.83 -1.07
CA VAL A 383 -18.26 -1.87 -0.31
C VAL A 383 -17.65 -2.60 0.88
N VAL A 384 -16.32 -2.68 0.89
CA VAL A 384 -15.53 -3.39 1.89
C VAL A 384 -14.59 -2.40 2.56
N PRO A 385 -14.85 -1.96 3.80
CA PRO A 385 -13.95 -1.12 4.57
C PRO A 385 -12.58 -1.79 4.79
N SER A 386 -11.52 -1.01 4.86
CA SER A 386 -10.15 -1.54 4.95
C SER A 386 -9.77 -2.10 6.33
N SER A 387 -10.57 -1.85 7.36
CA SER A 387 -10.41 -2.41 8.71
C SER A 387 -11.72 -2.34 9.49
N THR A 388 -11.82 -3.10 10.57
CA THR A 388 -12.96 -3.06 11.48
C THR A 388 -13.14 -1.67 12.11
N MET A 389 -12.06 -0.99 12.49
CA MET A 389 -12.14 0.40 13.00
C MET A 389 -12.67 1.38 11.95
N VAL A 390 -12.23 1.27 10.69
CA VAL A 390 -12.77 2.10 9.59
C VAL A 390 -14.25 1.80 9.36
N ARG A 391 -14.64 0.55 9.43
CA ARG A 391 -16.04 0.13 9.31
C ARG A 391 -16.89 0.74 10.43
N GLU A 392 -16.49 0.59 11.69
CA GLU A 392 -17.22 1.17 12.82
C GLU A 392 -17.34 2.69 12.71
N GLN A 393 -16.25 3.37 12.37
CA GLN A 393 -16.28 4.82 12.15
C GLN A 393 -17.25 5.20 11.01
N ALA A 394 -17.25 4.47 9.91
CA ALA A 394 -18.17 4.72 8.80
C ALA A 394 -19.64 4.48 9.19
N GLU A 395 -19.91 3.47 10.00
CA GLU A 395 -21.24 3.18 10.55
C GLU A 395 -21.70 4.27 11.54
N GLU A 396 -20.80 4.76 12.41
CA GLU A 396 -21.08 5.89 13.30
C GLU A 396 -21.40 7.18 12.54
N GLU A 397 -20.76 7.41 11.39
CA GLU A 397 -21.03 8.53 10.49
C GLU A 397 -22.27 8.30 9.58
N GLY A 398 -22.86 7.12 9.62
CA GLY A 398 -24.04 6.76 8.80
C GLY A 398 -23.72 6.54 7.32
N LEU A 399 -22.46 6.30 6.96
CA LEU A 399 -22.05 6.07 5.57
C LEU A 399 -22.56 4.71 5.05
N ASP A 400 -22.63 3.69 5.90
CA ASP A 400 -23.20 2.39 5.58
C ASP A 400 -24.66 2.52 5.10
N GLN A 401 -25.45 3.37 5.76
CA GLN A 401 -26.83 3.61 5.35
C GLN A 401 -26.90 4.28 3.98
N VAL A 402 -26.00 5.23 3.67
CA VAL A 402 -25.92 5.85 2.34
C VAL A 402 -25.66 4.82 1.24
N PHE A 403 -24.74 3.89 1.47
CA PHE A 403 -24.44 2.82 0.52
C PHE A 403 -25.59 1.82 0.38
N ARG A 404 -26.23 1.42 1.49
CA ARG A 404 -27.42 0.54 1.47
C ARG A 404 -28.60 1.19 0.75
N ASP A 405 -28.88 2.47 0.99
CA ASP A 405 -29.94 3.23 0.32
C ASP A 405 -29.68 3.37 -1.19
N PHE A 406 -28.41 3.46 -1.58
CA PHE A 406 -28.01 3.42 -2.98
C PHE A 406 -28.26 2.06 -3.64
N GLY A 407 -28.26 0.96 -2.89
CA GLY A 407 -28.40 -0.43 -3.35
C GLY A 407 -27.09 -1.21 -3.36
N ALA A 408 -26.05 -0.72 -2.66
CA ALA A 408 -24.79 -1.43 -2.50
C ALA A 408 -24.82 -2.43 -1.32
N GLU A 409 -23.98 -3.45 -1.42
CA GLU A 409 -23.71 -4.40 -0.35
C GLU A 409 -22.65 -3.81 0.59
N TRP A 410 -23.04 -3.50 1.82
CA TRP A 410 -22.10 -3.11 2.88
C TRP A 410 -21.57 -4.35 3.58
N ARG A 411 -20.23 -4.52 3.60
CA ARG A 411 -19.57 -5.74 4.02
C ARG A 411 -18.69 -5.54 5.25
N THR A 412 -18.19 -6.62 5.82
CA THR A 412 -17.15 -6.61 6.87
C THR A 412 -15.77 -6.35 6.26
N ALA A 413 -14.83 -5.88 7.10
CA ALA A 413 -13.44 -5.66 6.73
C ALA A 413 -12.68 -6.99 6.65
#